data_74e3bd9c8cb9d59d2a27f0726171a5d3
#
_entry.id   74e3bd9c8cb9d59d2a27f0726171a5d3
#
_cell.length_a   1.000
_cell.length_b   1.000
_cell.length_c   1.000
_cell.angle_alpha   90.00
_cell.angle_beta   90.00
_cell.angle_gamma   90.00
#
_symmetry.space_group_name_H-M   'P 1'
#
loop_
_entity.id
_entity.type
_entity.pdbx_description
1 polymer ?
#
loop_
_entity_poly.entity_id
_entity_poly.type
_entity_poly.pdbx_seq_one_letter_code
_entity_poly.pdbx_strand_id
1 'polypeptide(L)'
;MQKSGKLELTWVGKYEQKEIEPRILVENPDLSYGDQDTGNMLIHGDNLIALKALEQDYAGKIKCIYIDPPYNTGSAFEYYDDGLEHSVWLQLMKERLQILHKLLSVDGFFCCHIDDSESHYLKVLLDEIFGRENYLTTLYIRVRYPDKTLKSDMDFHKEIEQILVYRKEFGAVPNFSFEEVGYEKFVYAIKEKGTGEEIVLGNKRVIKFSKDQYQIVKLKEGSEYGLKEIWASGTILDGNSSGRFFRDYLNGRYKTDGYGVLYKVYGIGDDRYDYRYFTGPQKEGATKGKYYQGVPLDKLNAEKVERKNPINGFFDLAGSFGNCRLEGGVGFRGGKKPERLLQIVLNYFSNRGDLVLDSFLGSGTTIAVAQKMNRRWIGIELGDHAYSLCKVRLDNVINGDKTGISKEVNWQGGGGYKFYELAPSLLVPNPKLPTIKQINPEYTFEMMCKAICKLEGFKYKPDGKFHGKSSEQRFIHITKEFVNGEYINSLLANLGEGQSLLVYGTKIQSGLRLPDNVVVKKIPKDLLDKCTFESEVK
;
A
#
# COMPACT_ATOMS: atom_id res chain seq x y z
N MET A 1 -9.59 -28.27 -22.02
CA MET A 1 -9.47 -26.88 -21.54
C MET A 1 -10.62 -26.63 -20.56
N GLN A 2 -10.37 -26.60 -19.25
CA GLN A 2 -11.37 -26.14 -18.29
C GLN A 2 -11.63 -24.66 -18.59
N LYS A 3 -12.90 -24.31 -18.89
CA LYS A 3 -13.32 -22.91 -18.90
C LYS A 3 -13.16 -22.39 -17.49
N SER A 4 -12.15 -21.55 -17.23
CA SER A 4 -12.05 -20.82 -15.97
C SER A 4 -13.26 -19.88 -15.90
N GLY A 5 -14.22 -20.19 -15.04
CA GLY A 5 -15.33 -19.28 -14.75
C GLY A 5 -14.76 -18.03 -14.10
N LYS A 6 -15.11 -16.84 -14.60
CA LYS A 6 -14.77 -15.56 -13.99
C LYS A 6 -15.91 -15.18 -13.04
N LEU A 7 -15.59 -14.97 -11.77
CA LEU A 7 -16.54 -14.34 -10.83
C LEU A 7 -16.55 -12.84 -11.13
N GLU A 8 -17.73 -12.28 -11.32
CA GLU A 8 -17.91 -10.87 -11.63
C GLU A 8 -19.09 -10.30 -10.85
N LEU A 9 -18.89 -9.13 -10.24
CA LEU A 9 -19.95 -8.32 -9.66
C LEU A 9 -20.51 -7.40 -10.75
N THR A 10 -21.84 -7.39 -10.93
CA THR A 10 -22.47 -6.58 -11.98
C THR A 10 -23.53 -5.64 -11.41
N TRP A 11 -23.63 -4.42 -11.94
CA TRP A 11 -24.65 -3.42 -11.64
C TRP A 11 -25.00 -2.60 -12.89
N VAL A 12 -26.10 -1.86 -12.84
CA VAL A 12 -26.52 -0.99 -13.94
C VAL A 12 -25.48 0.11 -14.17
N GLY A 13 -25.01 0.28 -15.39
CA GLY A 13 -24.00 1.28 -15.75
C GLY A 13 -22.55 0.82 -15.61
N LYS A 14 -22.26 -0.39 -15.05
CA LYS A 14 -20.87 -0.88 -14.86
C LYS A 14 -19.99 -0.79 -16.11
N TYR A 15 -20.55 -1.01 -17.28
CA TYR A 15 -19.83 -1.05 -18.56
C TYR A 15 -19.93 0.27 -19.34
N GLU A 16 -20.64 1.25 -18.83
CA GLU A 16 -20.65 2.56 -19.43
C GLU A 16 -19.26 3.20 -19.24
N GLN A 17 -18.62 3.49 -20.36
CA GLN A 17 -17.32 4.16 -20.34
C GLN A 17 -17.56 5.66 -20.47
N LYS A 18 -17.35 6.39 -19.39
CA LYS A 18 -17.27 7.85 -19.43
C LYS A 18 -15.86 8.23 -19.85
N GLU A 19 -15.72 8.95 -20.95
CA GLU A 19 -14.45 9.55 -21.31
C GLU A 19 -14.14 10.70 -20.33
N ILE A 20 -13.05 10.55 -19.56
CA ILE A 20 -12.60 11.53 -18.59
C ILE A 20 -11.66 12.51 -19.29
N GLU A 21 -11.98 13.80 -19.22
CA GLU A 21 -11.13 14.86 -19.75
C GLU A 21 -9.75 14.85 -19.06
N PRO A 22 -8.63 14.66 -19.78
CA PRO A 22 -7.30 14.73 -19.20
C PRO A 22 -6.90 16.19 -18.95
N ARG A 23 -7.39 16.79 -17.88
CA ARG A 23 -7.06 18.16 -17.49
C ARG A 23 -5.59 18.29 -17.10
N ILE A 24 -5.07 19.51 -17.13
CA ILE A 24 -3.72 19.81 -16.66
C ILE A 24 -3.72 20.20 -15.19
N LEU A 25 -2.60 19.95 -14.54
CA LEU A 25 -2.31 20.47 -13.21
C LEU A 25 -1.52 21.77 -13.35
N VAL A 26 -1.98 22.82 -12.66
CA VAL A 26 -1.36 24.15 -12.64
C VAL A 26 -0.74 24.36 -11.28
N GLU A 27 0.57 24.56 -11.22
CA GLU A 27 1.26 24.88 -9.96
C GLU A 27 0.79 26.25 -9.45
N ASN A 28 0.49 26.31 -8.15
CA ASN A 28 0.24 27.54 -7.41
C ASN A 28 1.46 27.82 -6.51
N PRO A 29 2.41 28.67 -6.95
CA PRO A 29 3.64 28.95 -6.21
C PRO A 29 3.38 29.59 -4.85
N ASP A 30 2.31 30.38 -4.71
CA ASP A 30 1.97 31.08 -3.45
C ASP A 30 1.51 30.11 -2.35
N LEU A 31 1.05 28.93 -2.74
CA LEU A 31 0.63 27.86 -1.83
C LEU A 31 1.67 26.76 -1.68
N SER A 32 2.67 26.70 -2.55
CA SER A 32 3.81 25.79 -2.43
C SER A 32 4.69 26.18 -1.25
N TYR A 33 5.37 25.21 -0.60
CA TYR A 33 6.12 25.47 0.62
C TYR A 33 7.40 24.64 0.74
N GLY A 34 8.42 25.23 1.36
CA GLY A 34 9.71 24.59 1.63
C GLY A 34 10.61 24.48 0.41
N ASP A 35 11.29 23.35 0.24
CA ASP A 35 12.22 23.09 -0.85
C ASP A 35 11.51 23.07 -2.22
N GLN A 36 11.95 23.91 -3.14
CA GLN A 36 11.36 24.06 -4.48
C GLN A 36 11.80 22.95 -5.45
N ASP A 37 12.90 22.27 -5.19
CA ASP A 37 13.38 21.14 -6.01
C ASP A 37 12.68 19.81 -5.65
N THR A 38 11.60 19.88 -4.89
CA THR A 38 10.83 18.72 -4.47
C THR A 38 9.99 18.11 -5.59
N GLY A 39 9.83 16.80 -5.56
CA GLY A 39 8.87 16.07 -6.38
C GLY A 39 7.54 15.77 -5.66
N ASN A 40 7.33 16.29 -4.45
CA ASN A 40 6.11 16.11 -3.69
C ASN A 40 5.00 17.03 -4.18
N MET A 41 3.77 16.51 -4.24
CA MET A 41 2.62 17.24 -4.81
C MET A 41 1.41 17.17 -3.87
N LEU A 42 0.86 18.33 -3.53
CA LEU A 42 -0.48 18.46 -2.96
C LEU A 42 -1.40 19.00 -4.05
N ILE A 43 -2.42 18.25 -4.43
CA ILE A 43 -3.32 18.56 -5.55
C ILE A 43 -4.72 18.82 -4.98
N HIS A 44 -5.27 19.99 -5.26
CA HIS A 44 -6.67 20.32 -4.98
C HIS A 44 -7.53 20.04 -6.22
N GLY A 45 -8.60 19.26 -6.05
CA GLY A 45 -9.58 18.96 -7.08
C GLY A 45 -10.14 17.54 -7.02
N ASP A 46 -11.10 17.23 -7.91
CA ASP A 46 -11.68 15.91 -8.03
C ASP A 46 -10.60 14.85 -8.32
N ASN A 47 -10.59 13.79 -7.51
CA ASN A 47 -9.53 12.80 -7.57
C ASN A 47 -9.57 11.94 -8.85
N LEU A 48 -10.74 11.70 -9.47
CA LEU A 48 -10.81 10.97 -10.74
C LEU A 48 -10.11 11.76 -11.85
N ILE A 49 -10.38 13.06 -11.92
CA ILE A 49 -9.78 13.95 -12.92
C ILE A 49 -8.29 14.16 -12.63
N ALA A 50 -7.93 14.35 -11.36
CA ALA A 50 -6.52 14.47 -10.94
C ALA A 50 -5.71 13.21 -11.22
N LEU A 51 -6.25 12.01 -10.94
CA LEU A 51 -5.63 10.73 -11.27
C LEU A 51 -5.45 10.59 -12.79
N LYS A 52 -6.45 11.00 -13.58
CA LYS A 52 -6.34 11.03 -15.05
C LYS A 52 -5.27 12.00 -15.52
N ALA A 53 -5.14 13.15 -14.83
CA ALA A 53 -4.07 14.10 -15.08
C ALA A 53 -2.67 13.52 -14.79
N LEU A 54 -2.53 12.65 -13.81
CA LEU A 54 -1.25 12.01 -13.45
C LEU A 54 -0.89 10.81 -14.33
N GLU A 55 -1.85 10.18 -15.01
CA GLU A 55 -1.66 8.90 -15.70
C GLU A 55 -0.48 8.93 -16.68
N GLN A 56 -0.36 10.00 -17.49
CA GLN A 56 0.71 10.11 -18.50
C GLN A 56 2.12 10.12 -17.90
N ASP A 57 2.31 10.79 -16.75
CA ASP A 57 3.62 11.01 -16.16
C ASP A 57 3.97 9.99 -15.08
N TYR A 58 2.96 9.35 -14.46
CA TYR A 58 3.13 8.49 -13.29
C TYR A 58 2.68 7.04 -13.48
N ALA A 59 2.25 6.62 -14.67
CA ALA A 59 1.93 5.21 -14.94
C ALA A 59 3.13 4.32 -14.60
N GLY A 60 2.88 3.29 -13.77
CA GLY A 60 3.91 2.34 -13.36
C GLY A 60 4.98 2.88 -12.41
N LYS A 61 4.76 4.02 -11.73
CA LYS A 61 5.79 4.67 -10.90
C LYS A 61 5.49 4.73 -9.40
N ILE A 62 4.26 4.45 -8.97
CA ILE A 62 3.86 4.56 -7.58
C ILE A 62 4.18 3.25 -6.85
N LYS A 63 4.97 3.33 -5.78
CA LYS A 63 5.33 2.16 -4.97
C LYS A 63 4.26 1.73 -4.00
N CYS A 64 3.62 2.68 -3.33
CA CYS A 64 2.58 2.40 -2.36
C CYS A 64 1.40 3.37 -2.56
N ILE A 65 0.23 2.81 -2.77
CA ILE A 65 -1.02 3.57 -2.79
C ILE A 65 -1.78 3.20 -1.51
N TYR A 66 -2.10 4.20 -0.72
CA TYR A 66 -3.03 4.07 0.40
C TYR A 66 -4.20 4.99 0.15
N ILE A 67 -5.42 4.47 0.28
CA ILE A 67 -6.64 5.26 0.19
C ILE A 67 -7.59 4.95 1.34
N ASP A 68 -8.33 5.97 1.75
CA ASP A 68 -9.36 5.94 2.78
C ASP A 68 -10.65 6.56 2.20
N PRO A 69 -11.37 5.83 1.29
CA PRO A 69 -12.55 6.38 0.63
C PRO A 69 -13.72 6.51 1.62
N PRO A 70 -14.79 7.26 1.31
CA PRO A 70 -16.02 7.27 2.09
C PRO A 70 -16.55 5.84 2.30
N TYR A 71 -16.92 5.49 3.54
CA TYR A 71 -17.34 4.12 3.89
C TYR A 71 -18.78 3.79 3.52
N ASN A 72 -19.54 4.78 3.07
CA ASN A 72 -20.95 4.65 2.69
C ASN A 72 -21.85 4.16 3.87
N THR A 73 -21.56 4.65 5.07
CA THR A 73 -22.27 4.24 6.31
C THR A 73 -23.59 4.98 6.51
N GLY A 74 -23.93 5.94 5.65
CA GLY A 74 -25.07 6.85 5.81
C GLY A 74 -24.91 7.86 6.95
N SER A 75 -23.70 7.99 7.51
CA SER A 75 -23.39 8.98 8.54
C SER A 75 -23.15 10.34 7.91
N ALA A 76 -23.74 11.40 8.49
CA ALA A 76 -23.46 12.77 8.03
C ALA A 76 -22.03 13.17 8.41
N PHE A 77 -21.11 13.11 7.47
CA PHE A 77 -19.78 13.69 7.60
C PHE A 77 -19.78 15.12 7.05
N GLU A 78 -19.07 16.02 7.72
CA GLU A 78 -19.02 17.46 7.37
C GLU A 78 -18.44 17.69 5.96
N TYR A 79 -17.62 16.76 5.44
CA TYR A 79 -16.81 16.94 4.23
C TYR A 79 -17.11 15.95 3.11
N TYR A 80 -17.93 14.88 3.34
CA TYR A 80 -18.20 13.84 2.35
C TYR A 80 -19.65 13.39 2.38
N ASP A 81 -20.19 13.09 1.19
CA ASP A 81 -21.46 12.39 1.07
C ASP A 81 -21.24 10.89 1.32
N ASP A 82 -21.64 10.43 2.50
CA ASP A 82 -21.48 9.03 2.95
C ASP A 82 -22.79 8.24 2.81
N GLY A 83 -23.73 8.69 2.00
CA GLY A 83 -25.04 8.09 1.81
C GLY A 83 -25.37 7.78 0.35
N LEU A 84 -24.37 7.44 -0.47
CA LEU A 84 -24.57 7.09 -1.88
C LEU A 84 -25.32 5.76 -2.00
N GLU A 85 -26.15 5.66 -3.05
CA GLU A 85 -26.69 4.36 -3.43
C GLU A 85 -25.53 3.43 -3.79
N HIS A 86 -25.61 2.17 -3.35
CA HIS A 86 -24.53 1.19 -3.40
C HIS A 86 -23.88 1.03 -4.79
N SER A 87 -24.69 1.00 -5.86
CA SER A 87 -24.16 0.87 -7.23
C SER A 87 -23.42 2.11 -7.69
N VAL A 88 -23.85 3.30 -7.24
CA VAL A 88 -23.17 4.59 -7.51
C VAL A 88 -21.81 4.62 -6.82
N TRP A 89 -21.75 4.17 -5.56
CA TRP A 89 -20.48 4.06 -4.83
C TRP A 89 -19.52 3.09 -5.51
N LEU A 90 -20.00 1.91 -5.94
CA LEU A 90 -19.18 0.94 -6.67
C LEU A 90 -18.64 1.49 -8.00
N GLN A 91 -19.46 2.26 -8.73
CA GLN A 91 -19.04 2.89 -9.98
C GLN A 91 -17.97 3.96 -9.73
N LEU A 92 -18.17 4.80 -8.70
CA LEU A 92 -17.22 5.81 -8.26
C LEU A 92 -15.86 5.17 -7.93
N MET A 93 -15.86 4.08 -7.19
CA MET A 93 -14.64 3.36 -6.82
C MET A 93 -13.99 2.67 -8.02
N LYS A 94 -14.76 2.01 -8.88
CA LYS A 94 -14.23 1.29 -10.06
C LYS A 94 -13.39 2.19 -10.96
N GLU A 95 -13.89 3.36 -11.32
CA GLU A 95 -13.21 4.30 -12.21
C GLU A 95 -11.85 4.74 -11.64
N ARG A 96 -11.81 5.05 -10.36
CA ARG A 96 -10.59 5.44 -9.63
C ARG A 96 -9.62 4.29 -9.48
N LEU A 97 -10.10 3.13 -9.07
CA LEU A 97 -9.28 1.93 -8.88
C LEU A 97 -8.58 1.47 -10.16
N GLN A 98 -9.25 1.60 -11.32
CA GLN A 98 -8.65 1.28 -12.62
C GLN A 98 -7.45 2.18 -12.94
N ILE A 99 -7.54 3.48 -12.64
CA ILE A 99 -6.41 4.40 -12.85
C ILE A 99 -5.32 4.16 -11.79
N LEU A 100 -5.69 3.99 -10.53
CA LEU A 100 -4.75 3.67 -9.45
C LEU A 100 -3.94 2.40 -9.77
N HIS A 101 -4.60 1.37 -10.29
CA HIS A 101 -3.91 0.16 -10.74
C HIS A 101 -2.89 0.44 -11.85
N LYS A 102 -3.19 1.33 -12.82
CA LYS A 102 -2.22 1.72 -13.87
C LYS A 102 -1.05 2.51 -13.33
N LEU A 103 -1.27 3.36 -12.31
CA LEU A 103 -0.22 4.17 -11.70
C LEU A 103 0.75 3.34 -10.87
N LEU A 104 0.30 2.21 -10.33
CA LEU A 104 1.09 1.34 -9.47
C LEU A 104 2.25 0.70 -10.22
N SER A 105 3.47 0.76 -9.65
CA SER A 105 4.66 0.09 -10.19
C SER A 105 4.52 -1.42 -10.12
N VAL A 106 5.27 -2.15 -10.95
CA VAL A 106 5.21 -3.63 -11.03
C VAL A 106 5.48 -4.30 -9.67
N ASP A 107 6.30 -3.68 -8.83
CA ASP A 107 6.63 -4.11 -7.47
C ASP A 107 5.85 -3.34 -6.39
N GLY A 108 4.78 -2.65 -6.78
CA GLY A 108 4.01 -1.78 -5.91
C GLY A 108 2.89 -2.49 -5.16
N PHE A 109 2.37 -1.78 -4.14
CA PHE A 109 1.31 -2.23 -3.24
C PHE A 109 0.16 -1.24 -3.19
N PHE A 110 -1.05 -1.79 -3.12
CA PHE A 110 -2.29 -1.05 -2.96
C PHE A 110 -2.94 -1.42 -1.63
N CYS A 111 -3.29 -0.42 -0.82
CA CYS A 111 -3.90 -0.55 0.50
C CYS A 111 -5.17 0.29 0.53
N CYS A 112 -6.33 -0.34 0.69
CA CYS A 112 -7.61 0.35 0.82
C CYS A 112 -8.18 0.14 2.22
N HIS A 113 -8.32 1.23 2.98
CA HIS A 113 -8.94 1.24 4.29
C HIS A 113 -10.45 1.35 4.12
N ILE A 114 -11.21 0.51 4.80
CA ILE A 114 -12.66 0.44 4.70
C ILE A 114 -13.26 -0.23 5.95
N ASP A 115 -14.52 0.01 6.24
CA ASP A 115 -15.27 -0.73 7.24
C ASP A 115 -16.06 -1.89 6.63
N ASP A 116 -16.88 -2.56 7.44
CA ASP A 116 -17.68 -3.70 7.02
C ASP A 116 -18.88 -3.32 6.13
N SER A 117 -19.24 -2.03 5.98
CA SER A 117 -20.38 -1.60 5.17
C SER A 117 -20.18 -1.95 3.69
N GLU A 118 -19.00 -1.68 3.14
CA GLU A 118 -18.71 -1.90 1.71
C GLU A 118 -17.56 -2.89 1.46
N SER A 119 -16.85 -3.35 2.49
CA SER A 119 -15.62 -4.14 2.32
C SER A 119 -15.80 -5.41 1.48
N HIS A 120 -16.93 -6.09 1.60
CA HIS A 120 -17.17 -7.35 0.92
C HIS A 120 -17.32 -7.18 -0.60
N TYR A 121 -18.08 -6.17 -1.03
CA TYR A 121 -18.26 -5.83 -2.45
C TYR A 121 -17.00 -5.20 -3.04
N LEU A 122 -16.35 -4.32 -2.27
CA LEU A 122 -15.07 -3.74 -2.66
C LEU A 122 -14.00 -4.83 -2.88
N LYS A 123 -13.98 -5.86 -2.02
CA LYS A 123 -13.04 -7.00 -2.18
C LYS A 123 -13.24 -7.71 -3.52
N VAL A 124 -14.49 -7.94 -3.95
CA VAL A 124 -14.78 -8.57 -5.25
C VAL A 124 -14.35 -7.64 -6.40
N LEU A 125 -14.65 -6.35 -6.30
CA LEU A 125 -14.23 -5.36 -7.30
C LEU A 125 -12.70 -5.26 -7.42
N LEU A 126 -11.98 -5.31 -6.30
CA LEU A 126 -10.52 -5.34 -6.29
C LEU A 126 -9.96 -6.63 -6.90
N ASP A 127 -10.59 -7.78 -6.66
CA ASP A 127 -10.22 -9.05 -7.32
C ASP A 127 -10.37 -8.97 -8.84
N GLU A 128 -11.38 -8.25 -9.34
CA GLU A 128 -11.56 -8.04 -10.78
C GLU A 128 -10.49 -7.15 -11.41
N ILE A 129 -10.05 -6.09 -10.68
CA ILE A 129 -9.13 -5.07 -11.22
C ILE A 129 -7.66 -5.47 -11.02
N PHE A 130 -7.31 -5.98 -9.83
CA PHE A 130 -5.93 -6.32 -9.46
C PHE A 130 -5.58 -7.79 -9.72
N GLY A 131 -6.59 -8.67 -9.90
CA GLY A 131 -6.43 -10.11 -9.91
C GLY A 131 -6.47 -10.71 -8.49
N ARG A 132 -7.25 -11.78 -8.32
CA ARG A 132 -7.41 -12.46 -7.02
C ARG A 132 -6.08 -13.02 -6.48
N GLU A 133 -5.20 -13.46 -7.35
CA GLU A 133 -3.86 -13.97 -7.05
C GLU A 133 -2.91 -12.90 -6.49
N ASN A 134 -3.23 -11.64 -6.67
CA ASN A 134 -2.48 -10.50 -6.17
C ASN A 134 -2.99 -9.99 -4.82
N TYR A 135 -4.08 -10.55 -4.31
CA TYR A 135 -4.50 -10.30 -2.93
C TYR A 135 -3.49 -10.89 -1.95
N LEU A 136 -2.98 -10.07 -1.04
CA LEU A 136 -2.02 -10.49 -0.03
C LEU A 136 -2.70 -10.84 1.29
N THR A 137 -3.47 -9.91 1.82
CA THR A 137 -4.11 -10.06 3.14
C THR A 137 -5.14 -8.96 3.38
N THR A 138 -5.95 -9.15 4.43
CA THR A 138 -6.68 -8.08 5.11
C THR A 138 -6.00 -7.82 6.45
N LEU A 139 -5.61 -6.56 6.71
CA LEU A 139 -5.16 -6.13 8.02
C LEU A 139 -6.38 -5.65 8.81
N TYR A 140 -6.58 -6.18 9.99
CA TYR A 140 -7.65 -5.80 10.90
C TYR A 140 -7.13 -4.80 11.91
N ILE A 141 -7.76 -3.63 11.99
CA ILE A 141 -7.32 -2.50 12.80
C ILE A 141 -8.37 -2.27 13.88
N ARG A 142 -8.01 -2.48 15.15
CA ARG A 142 -8.88 -2.05 16.25
C ARG A 142 -8.80 -0.52 16.39
N VAL A 143 -9.94 0.14 16.18
CA VAL A 143 -10.07 1.60 16.17
C VAL A 143 -10.75 2.14 17.42
N ARG A 144 -11.45 1.30 18.20
CA ARG A 144 -12.16 1.67 19.41
C ARG A 144 -11.87 0.69 20.54
N TYR A 145 -11.92 1.21 21.78
CA TYR A 145 -11.81 0.38 22.97
C TYR A 145 -13.09 -0.44 23.18
N PRO A 146 -13.00 -1.73 23.59
CA PRO A 146 -14.17 -2.57 23.79
C PRO A 146 -15.12 -2.06 24.87
N ASP A 147 -14.58 -1.36 25.88
CA ASP A 147 -15.34 -0.93 27.07
C ASP A 147 -15.85 0.52 26.98
N LYS A 148 -15.61 1.24 25.88
CA LYS A 148 -16.01 2.63 25.69
C LYS A 148 -17.06 2.76 24.59
N THR A 149 -18.30 2.49 24.93
CA THR A 149 -19.46 2.83 24.09
C THR A 149 -19.79 4.31 24.24
N LEU A 150 -19.62 5.09 23.18
CA LEU A 150 -19.97 6.51 23.15
C LEU A 150 -21.46 6.77 22.88
N LYS A 151 -22.20 5.74 22.42
CA LYS A 151 -23.61 5.82 22.10
C LYS A 151 -24.31 4.58 22.62
N SER A 152 -25.32 4.78 23.46
CA SER A 152 -26.20 3.73 23.99
C SER A 152 -27.21 3.21 22.99
N ASP A 153 -27.25 3.78 21.79
CA ASP A 153 -28.20 3.52 20.71
C ASP A 153 -27.65 2.63 19.57
N MET A 154 -26.45 2.03 19.76
CA MET A 154 -25.88 1.09 18.81
C MET A 154 -26.18 -0.35 19.22
N ASP A 155 -26.79 -1.11 18.33
CA ASP A 155 -27.02 -2.55 18.53
C ASP A 155 -25.71 -3.36 18.55
N PHE A 156 -24.73 -2.94 17.75
CA PHE A 156 -23.42 -3.58 17.67
C PHE A 156 -22.30 -2.54 17.80
N HIS A 157 -21.31 -2.84 18.64
CA HIS A 157 -20.13 -1.99 18.80
C HIS A 157 -19.09 -2.27 17.71
N LYS A 158 -18.96 -1.36 16.74
CA LYS A 158 -17.97 -1.46 15.66
C LYS A 158 -16.58 -1.09 16.20
N GLU A 159 -15.76 -2.09 16.52
CA GLU A 159 -14.40 -1.89 17.04
C GLU A 159 -13.32 -1.93 15.98
N ILE A 160 -13.61 -2.54 14.82
CA ILE A 160 -12.60 -2.93 13.82
C ILE A 160 -12.91 -2.29 12.48
N GLU A 161 -11.88 -1.73 11.86
CA GLU A 161 -11.81 -1.37 10.45
C GLU A 161 -10.82 -2.31 9.74
N GLN A 162 -10.84 -2.32 8.40
CA GLN A 162 -10.07 -3.25 7.58
C GLN A 162 -9.20 -2.50 6.58
N ILE A 163 -7.99 -3.03 6.31
CA ILE A 163 -7.19 -2.59 5.16
C ILE A 163 -7.03 -3.78 4.22
N LEU A 164 -7.64 -3.69 3.04
CA LEU A 164 -7.47 -4.66 1.97
C LEU A 164 -6.15 -4.40 1.26
N VAL A 165 -5.27 -5.39 1.21
CA VAL A 165 -3.92 -5.24 0.67
C VAL A 165 -3.74 -6.09 -0.58
N TYR A 166 -3.37 -5.43 -1.67
CA TYR A 166 -3.02 -6.05 -2.95
C TYR A 166 -1.60 -5.66 -3.36
N ARG A 167 -0.95 -6.52 -4.12
CA ARG A 167 0.26 -6.18 -4.89
C ARG A 167 -0.09 -5.96 -6.36
N LYS A 168 0.77 -5.27 -7.09
CA LYS A 168 0.60 -5.10 -8.55
C LYS A 168 0.83 -6.41 -9.28
N GLU A 169 1.95 -7.08 -9.01
CA GLU A 169 2.35 -8.34 -9.63
C GLU A 169 2.96 -9.32 -8.61
N PHE A 170 3.03 -10.58 -8.97
CA PHE A 170 3.46 -11.67 -8.09
C PHE A 170 4.86 -11.46 -7.47
N GLY A 171 5.76 -10.74 -8.15
CA GLY A 171 7.12 -10.46 -7.66
C GLY A 171 7.22 -9.41 -6.55
N ALA A 172 6.14 -8.65 -6.27
CA ALA A 172 6.16 -7.64 -5.21
C ALA A 172 6.13 -8.31 -3.83
N VAL A 173 7.15 -8.04 -3.01
CA VAL A 173 7.34 -8.63 -1.68
C VAL A 173 7.34 -7.52 -0.63
N PRO A 174 6.48 -7.60 0.41
CA PRO A 174 6.48 -6.65 1.51
C PRO A 174 7.80 -6.66 2.30
N ASN A 175 8.09 -5.57 2.99
CA ASN A 175 9.21 -5.50 3.91
C ASN A 175 8.88 -6.33 5.17
N PHE A 176 9.68 -7.35 5.43
CA PHE A 176 9.56 -8.15 6.64
C PHE A 176 10.52 -7.63 7.71
N SER A 177 10.13 -7.74 8.98
CA SER A 177 11.08 -7.61 10.06
C SER A 177 11.83 -8.93 10.26
N PHE A 178 13.09 -8.81 10.62
CA PHE A 178 13.93 -9.96 10.97
C PHE A 178 14.30 -9.84 12.44
N GLU A 179 14.22 -10.97 13.15
CA GLU A 179 14.67 -11.10 14.53
C GLU A 179 15.99 -11.85 14.53
N GLU A 180 17.03 -11.27 15.14
CA GLU A 180 18.24 -12.02 15.44
C GLU A 180 17.90 -13.09 16.47
N VAL A 181 18.09 -14.35 16.12
CA VAL A 181 17.82 -15.46 17.03
C VAL A 181 19.11 -15.79 17.78
N GLY A 182 19.22 -15.28 18.98
CA GLY A 182 20.25 -15.64 19.92
C GLY A 182 19.97 -16.95 20.66
N TYR A 183 20.76 -17.20 21.71
CA TYR A 183 20.64 -18.41 22.52
C TYR A 183 19.74 -18.23 23.74
N GLU A 184 18.97 -17.15 23.85
CA GLU A 184 18.19 -16.79 25.05
C GLU A 184 17.20 -17.86 25.49
N LYS A 185 16.74 -18.70 24.56
CA LYS A 185 15.81 -19.80 24.84
C LYS A 185 16.50 -21.10 25.25
N PHE A 186 17.84 -21.18 25.12
CA PHE A 186 18.63 -22.37 25.43
C PHE A 186 19.27 -22.26 26.82
N VAL A 187 18.38 -22.21 27.83
CA VAL A 187 18.72 -21.90 29.24
C VAL A 187 18.69 -23.13 30.15
N TYR A 188 18.55 -24.32 29.62
CA TYR A 188 18.53 -25.55 30.44
C TYR A 188 19.78 -26.38 30.25
N ALA A 189 20.19 -27.04 31.34
CA ALA A 189 21.20 -28.08 31.33
C ALA A 189 20.69 -29.27 32.16
N ILE A 190 21.01 -30.49 31.74
CA ILE A 190 20.66 -31.70 32.47
C ILE A 190 21.94 -32.33 32.97
N LYS A 191 22.02 -32.52 34.30
CA LYS A 191 23.11 -33.16 35.00
C LYS A 191 22.67 -34.58 35.34
N GLU A 192 23.36 -35.59 34.78
CA GLU A 192 23.23 -37.01 35.14
C GLU A 192 23.97 -37.25 36.46
N LYS A 193 23.35 -37.95 37.40
CA LYS A 193 23.89 -38.29 38.73
C LYS A 193 24.07 -39.79 38.92
N GLY A 194 23.72 -40.60 37.89
CA GLY A 194 23.85 -42.04 37.90
C GLY A 194 23.97 -42.58 36.48
N THR A 195 24.14 -43.90 36.35
CA THR A 195 24.33 -44.58 35.05
C THR A 195 23.01 -44.85 34.33
N GLY A 196 21.88 -44.83 35.04
CA GLY A 196 20.56 -45.15 34.48
C GLY A 196 20.45 -46.64 34.08
N GLU A 197 19.26 -46.99 33.58
CA GLU A 197 18.94 -48.32 33.05
C GLU A 197 18.85 -48.24 31.52
N GLU A 198 19.60 -49.10 30.83
CA GLU A 198 19.56 -49.17 29.36
C GLU A 198 18.38 -50.00 28.88
N ILE A 199 17.57 -49.42 27.99
CA ILE A 199 16.41 -50.06 27.34
C ILE A 199 16.40 -49.75 25.85
N VAL A 200 15.62 -50.46 25.07
CA VAL A 200 15.43 -50.22 23.64
C VAL A 200 13.96 -49.83 23.39
N LEU A 201 13.73 -48.66 22.76
CA LEU A 201 12.42 -48.20 22.36
C LEU A 201 12.45 -47.74 20.90
N GLY A 202 11.54 -48.24 20.07
CA GLY A 202 11.48 -47.88 18.66
C GLY A 202 12.79 -48.01 17.90
N ASN A 203 13.52 -49.13 18.14
CA ASN A 203 14.85 -49.43 17.60
C ASN A 203 15.93 -48.40 17.97
N LYS A 204 15.71 -47.62 19.04
CA LYS A 204 16.69 -46.66 19.55
C LYS A 204 17.18 -47.06 20.93
N ARG A 205 18.45 -46.83 21.17
CA ARG A 205 19.06 -46.94 22.49
C ARG A 205 18.53 -45.84 23.39
N VAL A 206 18.05 -46.17 24.57
CA VAL A 206 17.48 -45.24 25.55
C VAL A 206 18.05 -45.55 26.92
N ILE A 207 18.53 -44.55 27.64
CA ILE A 207 18.89 -44.66 29.05
C ILE A 207 17.80 -44.04 29.89
N LYS A 208 17.23 -44.79 30.80
CA LYS A 208 16.17 -44.39 31.70
C LYS A 208 16.77 -44.02 33.07
N PHE A 209 16.48 -42.81 33.56
CA PHE A 209 16.93 -42.32 34.87
C PHE A 209 15.73 -42.13 35.77
N SER A 210 15.82 -42.61 37.01
CA SER A 210 14.86 -42.30 38.07
C SER A 210 15.03 -40.84 38.53
N LYS A 211 14.05 -40.31 39.25
CA LYS A 211 13.98 -38.90 39.64
C LYS A 211 15.18 -38.40 40.45
N ASP A 212 15.84 -39.25 41.18
CA ASP A 212 17.05 -38.99 41.99
C ASP A 212 18.35 -39.04 41.16
N GLN A 213 18.33 -39.69 40.00
CA GLN A 213 19.51 -39.89 39.13
C GLN A 213 19.78 -38.74 38.15
N TYR A 214 19.01 -37.67 38.18
CA TYR A 214 19.28 -36.51 37.33
C TYR A 214 18.85 -35.19 37.98
N GLN A 215 19.30 -34.09 37.41
CA GLN A 215 18.90 -32.74 37.79
C GLN A 215 18.77 -31.87 36.58
N ILE A 216 17.63 -31.19 36.42
CA ILE A 216 17.42 -30.14 35.43
C ILE A 216 17.79 -28.80 36.07
N VAL A 217 18.76 -28.11 35.45
CA VAL A 217 19.27 -26.81 35.92
C VAL A 217 18.83 -25.74 34.91
N LYS A 218 18.24 -24.65 35.41
CA LYS A 218 17.97 -23.46 34.59
C LYS A 218 19.15 -22.50 34.78
N LEU A 219 19.84 -22.18 33.68
CA LEU A 219 20.96 -21.25 33.64
C LEU A 219 20.44 -19.81 33.67
N LYS A 220 21.28 -18.86 34.10
CA LYS A 220 20.94 -17.43 34.11
C LYS A 220 20.87 -16.85 32.70
N GLU A 221 21.73 -17.32 31.82
CA GLU A 221 21.83 -16.88 30.43
C GLU A 221 21.81 -18.08 29.50
N GLY A 222 21.28 -17.88 28.29
CA GLY A 222 21.30 -18.89 27.25
C GLY A 222 22.68 -19.02 26.61
N SER A 223 23.02 -20.23 26.12
CA SER A 223 24.29 -20.48 25.47
C SER A 223 24.14 -21.47 24.30
N GLU A 224 25.16 -21.51 23.45
CA GLU A 224 25.22 -22.51 22.35
C GLU A 224 25.24 -23.98 22.84
N TYR A 225 25.63 -24.23 24.10
CA TYR A 225 25.61 -25.54 24.74
C TYR A 225 24.34 -25.78 25.56
N GLY A 226 23.48 -24.79 25.67
CA GLY A 226 22.22 -24.86 26.41
C GLY A 226 21.18 -25.71 25.70
N LEU A 227 20.18 -26.11 26.46
CA LEU A 227 19.02 -26.85 25.97
C LEU A 227 17.78 -25.96 26.06
N LYS A 228 16.89 -26.10 25.10
CA LYS A 228 15.55 -25.50 25.09
C LYS A 228 14.52 -26.53 25.52
N GLU A 229 13.70 -26.19 26.52
CA GLU A 229 12.59 -27.03 26.96
C GLU A 229 11.38 -26.89 26.03
N ILE A 230 10.79 -28.00 25.60
CA ILE A 230 9.62 -28.05 24.73
C ILE A 230 8.62 -29.07 25.27
N TRP A 231 7.35 -28.68 25.31
CA TRP A 231 6.27 -29.58 25.72
C TRP A 231 6.05 -30.68 24.68
N ALA A 232 5.80 -31.89 25.18
CA ALA A 232 5.43 -33.07 24.40
C ALA A 232 4.11 -33.66 24.88
N SER A 233 3.26 -34.07 23.94
CA SER A 233 2.00 -34.73 24.23
C SER A 233 1.74 -35.88 23.26
N GLY A 234 0.90 -36.85 23.66
CA GLY A 234 0.47 -37.95 22.80
C GLY A 234 -0.48 -37.55 21.66
N THR A 235 -0.92 -36.28 21.60
CA THR A 235 -1.87 -35.78 20.61
C THR A 235 -1.23 -35.08 19.41
N ILE A 236 0.10 -35.08 19.30
CA ILE A 236 0.80 -34.43 18.19
C ILE A 236 0.60 -35.25 16.91
N LEU A 237 -0.12 -34.70 15.95
CA LEU A 237 -0.36 -35.32 14.64
C LEU A 237 0.84 -35.10 13.70
N ASP A 238 1.35 -33.87 13.62
CA ASP A 238 2.50 -33.46 12.83
C ASP A 238 3.54 -32.80 13.71
N GLY A 239 4.58 -33.49 14.05
CA GLY A 239 5.66 -32.99 14.89
C GLY A 239 7.04 -33.33 14.31
N ASN A 240 8.08 -32.66 14.84
CA ASN A 240 9.45 -33.08 14.59
C ASN A 240 9.72 -34.53 15.11
N SER A 241 10.89 -35.09 14.78
CA SER A 241 11.28 -36.43 15.17
C SER A 241 11.13 -36.70 16.68
N SER A 242 11.42 -35.69 17.52
CA SER A 242 11.29 -35.77 18.99
C SER A 242 9.84 -35.86 19.44
N GLY A 243 8.97 -35.02 18.89
CA GLY A 243 7.54 -35.02 19.23
C GLY A 243 6.87 -36.34 18.85
N ARG A 244 7.18 -36.89 17.67
CA ARG A 244 6.71 -38.20 17.22
C ARG A 244 7.24 -39.34 18.10
N PHE A 245 8.51 -39.31 18.45
CA PHE A 245 9.09 -40.33 19.33
C PHE A 245 8.38 -40.34 20.70
N PHE A 246 8.13 -39.18 21.29
CA PHE A 246 7.37 -39.08 22.56
C PHE A 246 6.00 -39.71 22.42
N ARG A 247 5.24 -39.32 21.38
CA ARG A 247 3.91 -39.85 21.12
C ARG A 247 3.87 -41.37 21.01
N ASP A 248 4.79 -41.91 20.22
CA ASP A 248 4.76 -43.34 19.82
C ASP A 248 5.36 -44.26 20.88
N TYR A 249 6.33 -43.80 21.68
CA TYR A 249 7.10 -44.67 22.58
C TYR A 249 7.15 -44.22 24.04
N LEU A 250 6.90 -42.94 24.36
CA LEU A 250 7.00 -42.43 25.74
C LEU A 250 5.64 -42.04 26.34
N ASN A 251 4.64 -41.79 25.50
CA ASN A 251 3.32 -41.46 25.97
C ASN A 251 2.70 -42.62 26.73
N GLY A 252 2.25 -42.38 27.97
CA GLY A 252 1.64 -43.40 28.82
C GLY A 252 2.59 -44.28 29.60
N ARG A 253 3.93 -44.25 29.35
CA ARG A 253 4.93 -45.06 30.08
C ARG A 253 5.03 -44.74 31.57
N TYR A 254 4.50 -43.61 32.04
CA TYR A 254 4.43 -43.31 33.46
C TYR A 254 3.64 -44.36 34.27
N LYS A 255 2.80 -45.18 33.60
CA LYS A 255 2.06 -46.29 34.21
C LYS A 255 2.99 -47.45 34.59
N THR A 256 4.07 -47.65 33.86
CA THR A 256 5.06 -48.71 34.09
C THR A 256 6.36 -48.20 34.74
N ASP A 257 6.83 -47.02 34.30
CA ASP A 257 8.13 -46.49 34.72
C ASP A 257 8.01 -45.49 35.88
N GLY A 258 6.78 -45.07 36.23
CA GLY A 258 6.55 -44.08 37.29
C GLY A 258 6.62 -42.64 36.79
N TYR A 259 6.35 -41.70 37.70
CA TYR A 259 6.40 -40.26 37.46
C TYR A 259 7.81 -39.69 37.64
N GLY A 260 8.15 -38.67 36.87
CA GLY A 260 9.43 -37.96 37.00
C GLY A 260 10.62 -38.68 36.41
N VAL A 261 10.39 -39.62 35.49
CA VAL A 261 11.46 -40.36 34.81
C VAL A 261 12.03 -39.53 33.67
N LEU A 262 13.36 -39.52 33.51
CA LEU A 262 14.10 -38.95 32.39
C LEU A 262 14.55 -40.06 31.45
N TYR A 263 14.34 -39.84 30.16
CA TYR A 263 14.80 -40.74 29.08
C TYR A 263 15.84 -39.99 28.24
N LYS A 264 17.05 -40.54 28.09
CA LYS A 264 18.08 -40.10 27.16
C LYS A 264 18.02 -41.01 25.93
N VAL A 265 17.52 -40.48 24.82
CA VAL A 265 17.27 -41.21 23.58
C VAL A 265 18.36 -40.88 22.58
N TYR A 266 19.10 -41.87 22.13
CA TYR A 266 20.18 -41.70 21.15
C TYR A 266 19.69 -41.79 19.71
N GLY A 267 20.44 -41.15 18.79
CA GLY A 267 20.15 -41.15 17.37
C GLY A 267 18.88 -40.39 17.01
N ILE A 268 18.57 -39.32 17.74
CA ILE A 268 17.42 -38.45 17.49
C ILE A 268 17.82 -36.99 17.68
N GLY A 269 17.45 -36.17 16.74
CA GLY A 269 17.73 -34.73 16.79
C GLY A 269 18.56 -34.26 15.61
N ASP A 270 18.67 -32.93 15.51
CA ASP A 270 19.32 -32.16 14.46
C ASP A 270 20.27 -31.09 15.06
N ASP A 271 20.69 -31.32 16.31
CA ASP A 271 21.61 -30.45 17.05
C ASP A 271 22.96 -31.13 17.28
N ARG A 272 23.88 -30.51 18.05
CA ARG A 272 25.22 -31.02 18.32
C ARG A 272 25.25 -32.31 19.13
N TYR A 273 24.12 -32.66 19.75
CA TYR A 273 24.03 -33.86 20.58
C TYR A 273 23.49 -35.03 19.76
N ASP A 274 24.09 -36.19 19.86
CA ASP A 274 23.62 -37.44 19.25
C ASP A 274 22.46 -38.09 20.01
N TYR A 275 21.94 -37.39 21.02
CA TYR A 275 20.83 -37.80 21.88
C TYR A 275 19.90 -36.66 22.19
N ARG A 276 18.73 -37.01 22.70
CA ARG A 276 17.75 -36.04 23.24
C ARG A 276 17.18 -36.52 24.56
N TYR A 277 17.07 -35.60 25.51
CA TYR A 277 16.41 -35.89 26.77
C TYR A 277 14.90 -35.66 26.66
N PHE A 278 14.15 -36.59 27.29
CA PHE A 278 12.72 -36.51 27.45
C PHE A 278 12.37 -36.69 28.92
N THR A 279 11.38 -35.96 29.44
CA THR A 279 10.80 -36.26 30.73
C THR A 279 9.39 -36.77 30.53
N GLY A 280 9.03 -37.80 31.30
CA GLY A 280 7.64 -38.21 31.48
C GLY A 280 6.86 -37.17 32.33
N PRO A 281 5.57 -37.40 32.56
CA PRO A 281 4.77 -36.62 33.48
C PRO A 281 5.42 -36.58 34.87
N GLN A 282 5.40 -35.42 35.52
CA GLN A 282 6.12 -35.18 36.78
C GLN A 282 5.31 -35.47 38.05
N LYS A 283 4.00 -35.61 37.94
CA LYS A 283 3.09 -35.84 39.06
C LYS A 283 1.82 -36.57 38.60
N GLU A 284 1.13 -37.14 39.53
CA GLU A 284 -0.18 -37.79 39.32
C GLU A 284 -1.20 -36.83 38.68
N GLY A 285 -1.99 -37.35 37.76
CA GLY A 285 -2.96 -36.56 36.96
C GLY A 285 -2.35 -35.84 35.76
N ALA A 286 -1.02 -35.74 35.64
CA ALA A 286 -0.35 -35.18 34.46
C ALA A 286 -0.15 -36.28 33.39
N THR A 287 -0.37 -35.92 32.12
CA THR A 287 -0.16 -36.83 30.97
C THR A 287 0.88 -36.32 29.99
N LYS A 288 1.23 -35.01 30.07
CA LYS A 288 2.21 -34.37 29.19
C LYS A 288 3.64 -34.54 29.74
N GLY A 289 4.57 -34.71 28.84
CA GLY A 289 6.01 -34.66 29.13
C GLY A 289 6.69 -33.45 28.47
N LYS A 290 8.01 -33.47 28.49
CA LYS A 290 8.84 -32.46 27.83
C LYS A 290 10.02 -33.13 27.16
N TYR A 291 10.58 -32.44 26.13
CA TYR A 291 11.88 -32.78 25.62
C TYR A 291 12.80 -31.58 25.60
N TYR A 292 14.10 -31.83 25.61
CA TYR A 292 15.13 -30.80 25.71
C TYR A 292 15.99 -30.85 24.45
N GLN A 293 15.90 -29.80 23.66
CA GLN A 293 16.56 -29.66 22.36
C GLN A 293 17.78 -28.74 22.47
N GLY A 294 18.92 -29.18 21.94
CA GLY A 294 20.07 -28.34 21.72
C GLY A 294 19.87 -27.32 20.61
N VAL A 295 20.86 -26.45 20.44
CA VAL A 295 20.86 -25.50 19.32
C VAL A 295 21.00 -26.29 18.01
N PRO A 296 20.07 -26.12 17.04
CA PRO A 296 20.17 -26.79 15.74
C PRO A 296 21.48 -26.48 15.02
N LEU A 297 22.00 -27.45 14.27
CA LEU A 297 23.31 -27.34 13.59
C LEU A 297 23.36 -26.22 12.56
N ASP A 298 22.25 -25.95 11.86
CA ASP A 298 22.10 -24.85 10.93
C ASP A 298 22.29 -23.47 11.60
N LYS A 299 21.94 -23.38 12.88
CA LYS A 299 22.09 -22.16 13.69
C LYS A 299 23.47 -22.00 14.30
N LEU A 300 24.16 -23.09 14.57
CA LEU A 300 25.53 -23.07 15.10
C LEU A 300 26.57 -22.64 14.07
N ASN A 301 26.30 -22.91 12.79
CA ASN A 301 27.22 -22.66 11.67
C ASN A 301 26.98 -21.29 10.99
N ALA A 302 25.97 -20.53 11.38
CA ALA A 302 25.66 -19.23 10.81
C ALA A 302 26.22 -18.12 11.71
N GLU A 303 26.99 -17.18 11.15
CA GLU A 303 27.49 -15.99 11.86
C GLU A 303 26.37 -15.13 12.45
N LYS A 304 25.19 -15.12 11.81
CA LYS A 304 23.93 -14.55 12.30
C LYS A 304 22.76 -15.33 11.73
N VAL A 305 21.85 -15.79 12.57
CA VAL A 305 20.58 -16.37 12.13
C VAL A 305 19.50 -15.32 12.26
N GLU A 306 19.09 -14.77 11.13
CA GLU A 306 17.93 -13.90 11.06
C GLU A 306 16.67 -14.72 10.79
N ARG A 307 15.71 -14.64 11.66
CA ARG A 307 14.38 -15.23 11.45
C ARG A 307 13.44 -14.17 10.88
N LYS A 308 12.91 -14.45 9.70
CA LYS A 308 11.84 -13.64 9.12
C LYS A 308 10.57 -13.73 9.99
N ASN A 309 10.09 -12.59 10.47
CA ASN A 309 8.82 -12.53 11.18
C ASN A 309 7.68 -12.28 10.21
N PRO A 310 6.60 -13.07 10.26
CA PRO A 310 5.37 -12.77 9.51
C PRO A 310 4.81 -11.40 9.90
N ILE A 311 4.20 -10.72 8.94
CA ILE A 311 3.45 -9.48 9.21
C ILE A 311 2.18 -9.86 9.97
N ASN A 312 1.92 -9.18 11.08
CA ASN A 312 0.70 -9.39 11.85
C ASN A 312 -0.53 -8.99 11.03
N GLY A 313 -1.59 -9.82 11.09
CA GLY A 313 -2.88 -9.50 10.46
C GLY A 313 -3.79 -8.63 11.33
N PHE A 314 -3.43 -8.36 12.58
CA PHE A 314 -4.22 -7.58 13.53
C PHE A 314 -3.36 -6.57 14.27
N PHE A 315 -3.85 -5.33 14.38
CA PHE A 315 -3.19 -4.22 15.09
C PHE A 315 -4.21 -3.54 16.01
N ASP A 316 -3.92 -3.52 17.31
CA ASP A 316 -4.70 -2.73 18.27
C ASP A 316 -4.19 -1.29 18.29
N LEU A 317 -4.92 -0.38 17.67
CA LEU A 317 -4.63 1.04 17.57
C LEU A 317 -5.70 1.92 18.24
N ALA A 318 -6.59 1.34 19.05
CA ALA A 318 -7.65 2.09 19.71
C ALA A 318 -7.13 3.31 20.48
N GLY A 319 -5.96 3.17 21.16
CA GLY A 319 -5.28 4.27 21.83
C GLY A 319 -4.80 5.36 20.88
N SER A 320 -4.27 4.98 19.71
CA SER A 320 -3.80 5.93 18.70
C SER A 320 -4.97 6.71 18.09
N PHE A 321 -6.09 6.03 17.75
CA PHE A 321 -7.31 6.68 17.26
C PHE A 321 -7.91 7.66 18.29
N GLY A 322 -7.88 7.30 19.58
CA GLY A 322 -8.35 8.17 20.66
C GLY A 322 -7.53 9.45 20.85
N ASN A 323 -6.28 9.47 20.40
CA ASN A 323 -5.33 10.56 20.67
C ASN A 323 -4.86 11.32 19.41
N CYS A 324 -5.26 10.92 18.19
CA CYS A 324 -4.74 11.52 16.95
C CYS A 324 -5.30 12.92 16.62
N ARG A 325 -6.28 13.41 17.38
CA ARG A 325 -7.03 14.64 17.04
C ARG A 325 -6.15 15.84 16.68
N LEU A 326 -5.04 16.05 17.40
CA LEU A 326 -4.15 17.19 17.22
C LEU A 326 -2.82 16.86 16.52
N GLU A 327 -2.68 15.64 15.98
CA GLU A 327 -1.47 15.30 15.21
C GLU A 327 -1.30 16.24 14.02
N GLY A 328 -0.06 16.70 13.79
CA GLY A 328 0.26 17.68 12.76
C GLY A 328 -0.28 19.09 13.01
N GLY A 329 -0.77 19.39 14.24
CA GLY A 329 -1.28 20.71 14.61
C GLY A 329 -2.64 21.07 13.99
N VAL A 330 -3.37 20.12 13.39
CA VAL A 330 -4.68 20.37 12.76
C VAL A 330 -5.77 19.50 13.38
N GLY A 331 -6.92 20.09 13.65
CA GLY A 331 -8.10 19.37 14.12
C GLY A 331 -8.97 18.92 12.95
N PHE A 332 -9.30 17.63 12.88
CA PHE A 332 -10.26 17.09 11.92
C PHE A 332 -11.35 16.34 12.69
N ARG A 333 -12.60 16.72 12.50
CA ARG A 333 -13.74 16.13 13.21
C ARG A 333 -14.25 14.92 12.44
N GLY A 334 -14.04 13.74 13.02
CA GLY A 334 -14.45 12.46 12.43
C GLY A 334 -13.51 11.96 11.32
N GLY A 335 -13.18 10.70 11.31
CA GLY A 335 -12.45 10.05 10.24
C GLY A 335 -10.92 10.29 10.18
N LYS A 336 -10.32 11.13 11.06
CA LYS A 336 -8.86 11.32 11.08
C LYS A 336 -8.14 10.01 11.43
N LYS A 337 -7.27 9.57 10.55
CA LYS A 337 -6.42 8.41 10.81
C LYS A 337 -5.17 8.80 11.61
N PRO A 338 -4.74 8.01 12.60
CA PRO A 338 -3.51 8.27 13.35
C PRO A 338 -2.27 8.04 12.49
N GLU A 339 -1.23 8.85 12.70
CA GLU A 339 0.06 8.69 12.01
C GLU A 339 0.69 7.31 12.24
N ARG A 340 0.46 6.71 13.40
CA ARG A 340 0.93 5.35 13.71
C ARG A 340 0.40 4.30 12.73
N LEU A 341 -0.85 4.40 12.29
CA LEU A 341 -1.43 3.49 11.29
C LEU A 341 -0.68 3.57 9.96
N LEU A 342 -0.49 4.81 9.46
CA LEU A 342 0.19 5.04 8.20
C LEU A 342 1.68 4.65 8.27
N GLN A 343 2.33 4.83 9.42
CA GLN A 343 3.68 4.36 9.67
C GLN A 343 3.79 2.83 9.50
N ILE A 344 2.83 2.07 10.04
CA ILE A 344 2.78 0.60 9.89
C ILE A 344 2.64 0.24 8.40
N VAL A 345 1.68 0.84 7.70
CA VAL A 345 1.45 0.59 6.27
C VAL A 345 2.70 0.91 5.44
N LEU A 346 3.27 2.12 5.61
CA LEU A 346 4.42 2.54 4.82
C LEU A 346 5.69 1.75 5.14
N ASN A 347 5.86 1.27 6.37
CA ASN A 347 7.00 0.41 6.72
C ASN A 347 6.95 -0.93 5.98
N TYR A 348 5.77 -1.53 5.83
CA TYR A 348 5.65 -2.82 5.14
C TYR A 348 5.64 -2.69 3.62
N PHE A 349 5.15 -1.58 3.07
CA PHE A 349 4.85 -1.49 1.64
C PHE A 349 5.64 -0.42 0.88
N SER A 350 6.62 0.24 1.51
CA SER A 350 7.50 1.21 0.86
C SER A 350 8.85 1.35 1.59
N ASN A 351 9.83 1.93 0.89
CA ASN A 351 11.15 2.28 1.41
C ASN A 351 11.39 3.79 1.33
N ARG A 352 12.49 4.27 1.92
CA ARG A 352 12.92 5.67 1.80
C ARG A 352 13.10 6.03 0.32
N GLY A 353 12.60 7.19 -0.07
CA GLY A 353 12.69 7.68 -1.45
C GLY A 353 11.61 7.13 -2.40
N ASP A 354 10.87 6.09 -2.01
CA ASP A 354 9.74 5.58 -2.79
C ASP A 354 8.61 6.60 -2.89
N LEU A 355 7.81 6.50 -3.95
CA LEU A 355 6.67 7.38 -4.18
C LEU A 355 5.40 6.76 -3.62
N VAL A 356 4.72 7.51 -2.75
CA VAL A 356 3.45 7.17 -2.11
C VAL A 356 2.35 8.04 -2.70
N LEU A 357 1.17 7.47 -2.93
CA LEU A 357 -0.02 8.20 -3.39
C LEU A 357 -1.19 7.97 -2.44
N ASP A 358 -1.89 9.06 -2.12
CA ASP A 358 -3.21 9.03 -1.49
C ASP A 358 -4.16 9.97 -2.25
N SER A 359 -5.21 9.40 -2.84
CA SER A 359 -6.20 10.15 -3.63
C SER A 359 -7.51 10.43 -2.88
N PHE A 360 -7.59 10.05 -1.60
CA PHE A 360 -8.67 10.36 -0.67
C PHE A 360 -8.06 10.92 0.61
N LEU A 361 -7.38 12.06 0.46
CA LEU A 361 -6.37 12.52 1.41
C LEU A 361 -6.93 12.95 2.77
N GLY A 362 -8.15 13.47 2.81
CA GLY A 362 -8.80 13.93 4.03
C GLY A 362 -7.97 14.95 4.79
N SER A 363 -7.52 14.59 5.98
CA SER A 363 -6.72 15.47 6.84
C SER A 363 -5.21 15.52 6.52
N GLY A 364 -4.75 14.87 5.45
CA GLY A 364 -3.35 14.85 5.05
C GLY A 364 -2.44 13.92 5.87
N THR A 365 -2.99 12.91 6.56
CA THR A 365 -2.18 12.04 7.42
C THR A 365 -1.15 11.24 6.63
N THR A 366 -1.54 10.66 5.50
CA THR A 366 -0.68 9.82 4.68
C THR A 366 0.57 10.55 4.21
N ILE A 367 0.39 11.76 3.66
CA ILE A 367 1.51 12.56 3.13
C ILE A 367 2.38 13.15 4.26
N ALA A 368 1.79 13.48 5.42
CA ALA A 368 2.53 13.91 6.59
C ALA A 368 3.47 12.79 7.09
N VAL A 369 2.97 11.56 7.17
CA VAL A 369 3.79 10.39 7.55
C VAL A 369 4.83 10.07 6.48
N ALA A 370 4.47 10.12 5.20
CA ALA A 370 5.41 9.92 4.10
C ALA A 370 6.56 10.92 4.16
N GLN A 371 6.28 12.20 4.43
CA GLN A 371 7.29 13.26 4.62
C GLN A 371 8.20 12.94 5.82
N LYS A 372 7.63 12.66 7.00
CA LYS A 372 8.40 12.33 8.22
C LYS A 372 9.27 11.08 8.06
N MET A 373 8.85 10.15 7.20
CA MET A 373 9.58 8.91 6.92
C MET A 373 10.47 8.98 5.67
N ASN A 374 10.68 10.17 5.09
CA ASN A 374 11.49 10.41 3.90
C ASN A 374 11.05 9.59 2.66
N ARG A 375 9.74 9.50 2.42
CA ARG A 375 9.14 9.06 1.17
C ARG A 375 8.77 10.28 0.35
N ARG A 376 8.79 10.14 -0.98
CA ARG A 376 8.13 11.11 -1.87
C ARG A 376 6.63 10.83 -1.87
N TRP A 377 5.82 11.82 -2.17
CA TRP A 377 4.39 11.64 -2.08
C TRP A 377 3.58 12.54 -3.02
N ILE A 378 2.40 12.05 -3.36
CA ILE A 378 1.34 12.79 -4.05
C ILE A 378 0.07 12.63 -3.21
N GLY A 379 -0.56 13.74 -2.85
CA GLY A 379 -1.84 13.76 -2.16
C GLY A 379 -2.88 14.52 -2.96
N ILE A 380 -4.11 14.00 -3.05
CA ILE A 380 -5.21 14.63 -3.78
C ILE A 380 -6.38 14.80 -2.82
N GLU A 381 -6.94 16.03 -2.76
CA GLU A 381 -8.08 16.37 -1.94
C GLU A 381 -9.05 17.28 -2.70
N LEU A 382 -10.33 16.92 -2.64
CA LEU A 382 -11.40 17.66 -3.34
C LEU A 382 -11.82 18.92 -2.59
N GLY A 383 -11.93 18.82 -1.26
CA GLY A 383 -12.54 19.87 -0.43
C GLY A 383 -11.59 21.01 -0.09
N ASP A 384 -12.15 22.13 0.33
CA ASP A 384 -11.40 23.34 0.78
C ASP A 384 -10.45 23.05 1.95
N HIS A 385 -10.60 21.91 2.61
CA HIS A 385 -9.68 21.47 3.64
C HIS A 385 -8.29 21.06 3.09
N ALA A 386 -8.15 20.94 1.75
CA ALA A 386 -6.82 20.93 1.11
C ALA A 386 -6.00 22.15 1.51
N TYR A 387 -6.63 23.34 1.56
CA TYR A 387 -6.00 24.60 1.96
C TYR A 387 -5.94 24.77 3.48
N SER A 388 -7.06 24.55 4.15
CA SER A 388 -7.22 24.87 5.58
C SER A 388 -6.64 23.83 6.52
N LEU A 389 -6.47 22.58 6.07
CA LEU A 389 -5.97 21.47 6.89
C LEU A 389 -4.74 20.80 6.30
N CYS A 390 -4.80 20.27 5.06
CA CYS A 390 -3.67 19.51 4.49
C CYS A 390 -2.42 20.38 4.36
N LYS A 391 -2.58 21.59 3.75
CA LYS A 391 -1.49 22.56 3.63
C LYS A 391 -0.92 22.93 5.00
N VAL A 392 -1.77 23.32 5.93
CA VAL A 392 -1.36 23.75 7.28
C VAL A 392 -0.60 22.62 8.00
N ARG A 393 -1.09 21.38 7.91
CA ARG A 393 -0.42 20.21 8.46
C ARG A 393 0.97 20.01 7.88
N LEU A 394 1.09 20.10 6.54
CA LEU A 394 2.37 19.93 5.87
C LEU A 394 3.37 21.02 6.20
N ASP A 395 2.92 22.27 6.26
CA ASP A 395 3.77 23.38 6.68
C ASP A 395 4.33 23.13 8.09
N ASN A 396 3.47 22.69 9.03
CA ASN A 396 3.89 22.32 10.38
C ASN A 396 4.90 21.14 10.35
N VAL A 397 4.66 20.13 9.54
CA VAL A 397 5.57 18.97 9.41
C VAL A 397 6.92 19.42 8.88
N ILE A 398 6.96 20.23 7.82
CA ILE A 398 8.20 20.77 7.24
C ILE A 398 8.93 21.65 8.26
N ASN A 399 8.21 22.38 9.11
CA ASN A 399 8.77 23.19 10.20
C ASN A 399 9.17 22.37 11.44
N GLY A 400 9.08 21.04 11.38
CA GLY A 400 9.56 20.16 12.45
C GLY A 400 8.53 19.87 13.54
N ASP A 401 7.25 19.66 13.15
CA ASP A 401 6.19 19.18 14.06
C ASP A 401 6.68 18.04 14.96
N LYS A 402 6.30 18.09 16.23
CA LYS A 402 6.73 17.13 17.27
C LYS A 402 5.64 16.11 17.63
N THR A 403 4.49 16.17 16.97
CA THR A 403 3.34 15.28 17.25
C THR A 403 3.43 13.96 16.48
N GLY A 404 2.50 13.05 16.77
CA GLY A 404 2.39 11.77 16.09
C GLY A 404 3.66 10.94 16.17
N ILE A 405 4.16 10.47 15.04
CA ILE A 405 5.36 9.61 14.95
C ILE A 405 6.70 10.38 14.99
N SER A 406 6.69 11.72 15.05
CA SER A 406 7.89 12.55 14.92
C SER A 406 9.04 12.14 15.83
N LYS A 407 8.74 11.81 17.09
CA LYS A 407 9.76 11.35 18.05
C LYS A 407 10.33 9.98 17.67
N GLU A 408 9.48 9.07 17.23
CA GLU A 408 9.87 7.69 16.91
C GLU A 408 10.80 7.64 15.70
N VAL A 409 10.50 8.47 14.67
CA VAL A 409 11.32 8.55 13.43
C VAL A 409 12.41 9.61 13.50
N ASN A 410 12.60 10.27 14.66
CA ASN A 410 13.55 11.35 14.89
C ASN A 410 13.41 12.51 13.88
N TRP A 411 12.17 12.92 13.57
CA TRP A 411 11.87 13.97 12.63
C TRP A 411 12.30 15.35 13.15
N GLN A 412 13.07 16.10 12.32
CA GLN A 412 13.56 17.45 12.68
C GLN A 412 13.00 18.54 11.76
N GLY A 413 12.18 18.18 10.77
CA GLY A 413 11.71 19.10 9.74
C GLY A 413 12.47 18.98 8.42
N GLY A 414 12.11 19.80 7.47
CA GLY A 414 12.75 19.91 6.16
C GLY A 414 11.96 19.31 5.00
N GLY A 415 12.49 19.52 3.80
CA GLY A 415 11.86 19.20 2.52
C GLY A 415 10.85 20.27 2.10
N GLY A 416 9.98 19.91 1.16
CA GLY A 416 8.99 20.81 0.62
C GLY A 416 7.95 20.09 -0.23
N TYR A 417 7.01 20.85 -0.77
CA TYR A 417 6.00 20.38 -1.72
C TYR A 417 5.55 21.51 -2.63
N LYS A 418 5.04 21.11 -3.79
CA LYS A 418 4.35 22.00 -4.74
C LYS A 418 2.84 21.80 -4.60
N PHE A 419 2.13 22.91 -4.54
CA PHE A 419 0.68 22.92 -4.54
C PHE A 419 0.16 23.07 -5.96
N TYR A 420 -0.78 22.21 -6.34
CA TYR A 420 -1.37 22.20 -7.67
C TYR A 420 -2.89 22.35 -7.61
N GLU A 421 -3.42 23.12 -8.57
CA GLU A 421 -4.84 23.21 -8.86
C GLU A 421 -5.17 22.43 -10.13
N LEU A 422 -6.32 21.76 -10.14
CA LEU A 422 -6.88 21.23 -11.37
C LEU A 422 -7.35 22.38 -12.25
N ALA A 423 -6.81 22.49 -13.46
CA ALA A 423 -7.31 23.48 -14.41
C ALA A 423 -8.80 23.23 -14.73
N PRO A 424 -9.59 24.26 -15.02
CA PRO A 424 -10.94 24.09 -15.52
C PRO A 424 -10.95 23.35 -16.87
N SER A 425 -12.12 22.99 -17.40
CA SER A 425 -12.23 22.36 -18.72
C SER A 425 -11.62 23.25 -19.81
N LEU A 426 -10.88 22.63 -20.74
CA LEU A 426 -10.29 23.33 -21.89
C LEU A 426 -11.36 23.96 -22.81
N LEU A 427 -12.50 23.27 -22.97
CA LEU A 427 -13.59 23.70 -23.81
C LEU A 427 -14.82 24.04 -22.96
N VAL A 428 -15.30 25.27 -23.12
CA VAL A 428 -16.51 25.76 -22.45
C VAL A 428 -17.57 26.25 -23.46
N PRO A 429 -18.86 26.25 -23.11
CA PRO A 429 -19.88 26.81 -23.96
C PRO A 429 -19.58 28.30 -24.28
N ASN A 430 -19.82 28.69 -25.54
CA ASN A 430 -19.70 30.10 -25.91
C ASN A 430 -20.86 30.92 -25.25
N PRO A 431 -20.58 32.01 -24.55
CA PRO A 431 -21.63 32.80 -23.85
C PRO A 431 -22.73 33.31 -24.76
N LYS A 432 -22.41 33.57 -26.05
CA LYS A 432 -23.38 34.08 -27.04
C LYS A 432 -24.14 33.00 -27.77
N LEU A 433 -23.53 31.82 -27.90
CA LEU A 433 -24.07 30.66 -28.62
C LEU A 433 -23.74 29.40 -27.83
N PRO A 434 -24.52 29.05 -26.78
CA PRO A 434 -24.20 27.95 -25.87
C PRO A 434 -24.04 26.57 -26.53
N THR A 435 -24.63 26.37 -27.69
CA THR A 435 -24.47 25.13 -28.51
C THR A 435 -23.09 25.00 -29.14
N ILE A 436 -22.30 26.08 -29.17
CA ILE A 436 -20.95 26.10 -29.72
C ILE A 436 -19.94 26.15 -28.56
N LYS A 437 -19.00 25.22 -28.52
CA LYS A 437 -17.90 25.28 -27.55
C LYS A 437 -16.75 26.13 -28.07
N GLN A 438 -16.08 26.80 -27.15
CA GLN A 438 -14.87 27.60 -27.39
C GLN A 438 -13.78 27.21 -26.40
N ILE A 439 -12.53 27.59 -26.70
CA ILE A 439 -11.43 27.50 -25.70
C ILE A 439 -11.80 28.35 -24.49
N ASN A 440 -11.63 27.79 -23.30
CA ASN A 440 -11.87 28.49 -22.05
C ASN A 440 -10.99 29.75 -22.00
N PRO A 441 -11.60 30.95 -21.81
CA PRO A 441 -10.84 32.20 -21.76
C PRO A 441 -9.78 32.28 -20.65
N GLU A 442 -9.94 31.48 -19.59
CA GLU A 442 -8.96 31.39 -18.48
C GLU A 442 -7.65 30.72 -18.89
N TYR A 443 -7.63 30.02 -20.05
CA TYR A 443 -6.44 29.36 -20.51
C TYR A 443 -5.46 30.34 -21.13
N THR A 444 -4.27 30.43 -20.54
CA THR A 444 -3.13 31.05 -21.21
C THR A 444 -2.73 30.22 -22.45
N PHE A 445 -1.93 30.81 -23.35
CA PHE A 445 -1.45 30.04 -24.52
C PHE A 445 -0.62 28.80 -24.09
N GLU A 446 0.19 28.94 -23.07
CA GLU A 446 0.99 27.83 -22.52
C GLU A 446 0.11 26.72 -21.93
N MET A 447 -0.90 27.08 -21.15
CA MET A 447 -1.87 26.12 -20.61
C MET A 447 -2.61 25.38 -21.74
N MET A 448 -3.01 26.08 -22.78
CA MET A 448 -3.63 25.48 -23.96
C MET A 448 -2.68 24.51 -24.66
N CYS A 449 -1.41 24.84 -24.81
CA CYS A 449 -0.41 23.95 -25.40
C CYS A 449 -0.21 22.70 -24.53
N LYS A 450 -0.10 22.83 -23.21
CA LYS A 450 -0.02 21.72 -22.27
C LYS A 450 -1.24 20.80 -22.38
N ALA A 451 -2.45 21.36 -22.41
CA ALA A 451 -3.68 20.60 -22.51
C ALA A 451 -3.82 19.86 -23.85
N ILE A 452 -3.53 20.49 -24.97
CA ILE A 452 -3.58 19.88 -26.30
C ILE A 452 -2.52 18.77 -26.42
N CYS A 453 -1.29 19.00 -25.95
CA CYS A 453 -0.26 17.97 -25.89
C CYS A 453 -0.78 16.74 -25.14
N LYS A 454 -1.38 16.93 -23.98
CA LYS A 454 -1.92 15.86 -23.15
C LYS A 454 -3.06 15.10 -23.82
N LEU A 455 -4.02 15.80 -24.41
CA LEU A 455 -5.13 15.21 -25.17
C LEU A 455 -4.66 14.34 -26.35
N GLU A 456 -3.58 14.74 -26.99
CA GLU A 456 -2.99 14.02 -28.15
C GLU A 456 -1.93 12.98 -27.75
N GLY A 457 -1.67 12.78 -26.45
CA GLY A 457 -0.67 11.84 -25.96
C GLY A 457 0.79 12.28 -26.16
N PHE A 458 1.02 13.59 -26.29
CA PHE A 458 2.35 14.17 -26.37
C PHE A 458 2.80 14.66 -24.99
N LYS A 459 4.08 14.47 -24.67
CA LYS A 459 4.69 15.10 -23.51
C LYS A 459 5.02 16.55 -23.85
N TYR A 460 4.46 17.50 -23.12
CA TYR A 460 4.79 18.91 -23.27
C TYR A 460 6.26 19.15 -22.87
N LYS A 461 7.05 19.52 -23.83
CA LYS A 461 8.47 19.87 -23.68
C LYS A 461 8.84 20.80 -24.84
N PRO A 462 8.68 22.13 -24.68
CA PRO A 462 9.00 23.08 -25.72
C PRO A 462 10.48 22.99 -26.10
N ASP A 463 10.72 22.87 -27.40
CA ASP A 463 12.07 22.85 -28.00
C ASP A 463 12.01 23.51 -29.37
N GLY A 464 12.60 24.72 -29.49
CA GLY A 464 12.54 25.52 -30.70
C GLY A 464 11.09 25.85 -31.11
N LYS A 465 10.65 25.34 -32.26
CA LYS A 465 9.28 25.56 -32.76
C LYS A 465 8.25 24.51 -32.29
N PHE A 466 8.70 23.43 -31.69
CA PHE A 466 7.81 22.36 -31.25
C PHE A 466 7.43 22.52 -29.79
N HIS A 467 6.17 22.17 -29.44
CA HIS A 467 5.66 22.28 -28.08
C HIS A 467 5.75 20.97 -27.30
N GLY A 468 5.89 19.84 -27.99
CA GLY A 468 6.03 18.54 -27.36
C GLY A 468 6.36 17.42 -28.32
N LYS A 469 6.66 16.26 -27.75
CA LYS A 469 6.93 15.02 -28.49
C LYS A 469 6.27 13.81 -27.83
N SER A 470 5.81 12.85 -28.62
CA SER A 470 5.32 11.54 -28.14
C SER A 470 6.34 10.41 -28.34
N SER A 471 7.30 10.61 -29.26
CA SER A 471 8.43 9.73 -29.51
C SER A 471 9.57 10.55 -30.10
N GLU A 472 10.72 9.95 -30.38
CA GLU A 472 11.82 10.61 -31.09
C GLU A 472 11.47 11.03 -32.53
N GLN A 473 10.38 10.50 -33.07
CA GLN A 473 9.96 10.73 -34.46
C GLN A 473 8.64 11.48 -34.60
N ARG A 474 7.94 11.83 -33.50
CA ARG A 474 6.63 12.46 -33.58
C ARG A 474 6.53 13.70 -32.72
N PHE A 475 6.30 14.85 -33.37
CA PHE A 475 6.29 16.18 -32.75
C PHE A 475 4.92 16.85 -32.88
N ILE A 476 4.64 17.81 -31.98
CA ILE A 476 3.45 18.64 -32.03
C ILE A 476 3.82 20.13 -32.00
N HIS A 477 3.14 20.93 -32.85
CA HIS A 477 3.20 22.37 -32.89
C HIS A 477 1.80 22.96 -32.75
N ILE A 478 1.64 24.00 -31.92
CA ILE A 478 0.35 24.64 -31.63
C ILE A 478 0.53 26.13 -31.90
N THR A 479 -0.41 26.76 -32.63
CA THR A 479 -0.26 28.17 -33.01
C THR A 479 -1.60 28.90 -33.10
N LYS A 480 -1.55 30.23 -32.82
CA LYS A 480 -2.64 31.18 -33.09
C LYS A 480 -2.46 31.90 -34.43
N GLU A 481 -1.31 31.71 -35.08
CA GLU A 481 -1.02 32.30 -36.39
C GLU A 481 -1.78 31.61 -37.52
N PHE A 482 -1.74 32.21 -38.71
CA PHE A 482 -2.36 31.67 -39.90
C PHE A 482 -1.49 30.56 -40.51
N VAL A 483 -2.01 29.35 -40.52
CA VAL A 483 -1.33 28.17 -41.05
C VAL A 483 -1.59 28.04 -42.55
N ASN A 484 -0.57 28.31 -43.36
CA ASN A 484 -0.54 28.14 -44.81
C ASN A 484 0.66 27.25 -45.22
N GLY A 485 0.87 27.04 -46.54
CA GLY A 485 1.92 26.19 -47.06
C GLY A 485 3.35 26.68 -46.67
N GLU A 486 3.59 27.98 -46.67
CA GLU A 486 4.88 28.57 -46.26
C GLU A 486 5.14 28.34 -44.77
N TYR A 487 4.10 28.49 -43.93
CA TYR A 487 4.19 28.22 -42.49
C TYR A 487 4.56 26.75 -42.24
N ILE A 488 3.88 25.82 -42.90
CA ILE A 488 4.22 24.39 -42.81
C ILE A 488 5.65 24.10 -43.27
N ASN A 489 6.08 24.65 -44.38
CA ASN A 489 7.46 24.48 -44.88
C ASN A 489 8.50 25.00 -43.87
N SER A 490 8.17 26.11 -43.18
CA SER A 490 9.07 26.66 -42.13
C SER A 490 9.19 25.71 -40.93
N LEU A 491 8.16 24.93 -40.62
CA LEU A 491 8.21 23.92 -39.55
C LEU A 491 8.96 22.67 -40.01
N LEU A 492 8.72 22.25 -41.27
CA LEU A 492 9.39 21.09 -41.85
C LEU A 492 10.91 21.22 -41.91
N ALA A 493 11.40 22.43 -42.10
CA ALA A 493 12.82 22.72 -42.07
C ALA A 493 13.52 22.39 -40.72
N ASN A 494 12.74 22.17 -39.67
CA ASN A 494 13.20 21.78 -38.32
C ASN A 494 12.96 20.30 -38.02
N LEU A 495 12.40 19.52 -38.94
CA LEU A 495 12.19 18.09 -38.81
C LEU A 495 13.35 17.32 -39.44
N GLY A 496 13.75 16.23 -38.79
CA GLY A 496 14.67 15.24 -39.33
C GLY A 496 14.00 14.25 -40.28
N GLU A 497 14.80 13.46 -40.96
CA GLU A 497 14.32 12.38 -41.83
C GLU A 497 13.51 11.35 -41.05
N GLY A 498 12.36 10.94 -41.59
CA GLY A 498 11.45 9.99 -40.97
C GLY A 498 10.60 10.56 -39.83
N GLN A 499 10.72 11.84 -39.51
CA GLN A 499 9.91 12.47 -38.45
C GLN A 499 8.56 12.97 -38.98
N SER A 500 7.55 13.00 -38.09
CA SER A 500 6.20 13.43 -38.38
C SER A 500 5.74 14.57 -37.47
N LEU A 501 4.84 15.41 -37.95
CA LEU A 501 4.37 16.59 -37.27
C LEU A 501 2.85 16.68 -37.19
N LEU A 502 2.33 16.90 -35.99
CA LEU A 502 0.95 17.31 -35.75
C LEU A 502 0.91 18.83 -35.51
N VAL A 503 0.12 19.56 -36.29
CA VAL A 503 -0.04 21.01 -36.12
C VAL A 503 -1.46 21.31 -35.69
N TYR A 504 -1.62 22.07 -34.62
CA TYR A 504 -2.89 22.64 -34.19
C TYR A 504 -2.90 24.15 -34.44
N GLY A 505 -3.84 24.63 -35.25
CA GLY A 505 -3.98 26.04 -35.60
C GLY A 505 -5.38 26.59 -35.39
N THR A 506 -5.48 27.84 -34.97
CA THR A 506 -6.77 28.55 -34.86
C THR A 506 -7.28 29.03 -36.22
N LYS A 507 -6.37 29.34 -37.14
CA LYS A 507 -6.66 29.83 -38.50
C LYS A 507 -5.85 28.99 -39.50
N ILE A 508 -6.56 28.29 -40.40
CA ILE A 508 -5.93 27.36 -41.38
C ILE A 508 -6.43 27.72 -42.78
N GLN A 509 -5.53 27.75 -43.72
CA GLN A 509 -5.85 27.94 -45.15
C GLN A 509 -6.73 26.81 -45.66
N SER A 510 -7.80 27.15 -46.35
CA SER A 510 -8.69 26.16 -47.02
C SER A 510 -7.95 25.48 -48.18
N GLY A 511 -8.12 24.14 -48.30
CA GLY A 511 -7.49 23.37 -49.38
C GLY A 511 -5.98 23.24 -49.28
N LEU A 512 -5.38 23.36 -48.09
CA LEU A 512 -3.94 23.20 -47.84
C LEU A 512 -3.48 21.79 -48.27
N ARG A 513 -2.50 21.71 -49.17
CA ARG A 513 -1.84 20.44 -49.52
C ARG A 513 -0.77 20.15 -48.49
N LEU A 514 -0.80 18.98 -47.89
CA LEU A 514 0.11 18.56 -46.82
C LEU A 514 0.98 17.38 -47.32
N PRO A 515 2.26 17.32 -46.89
CA PRO A 515 3.03 16.09 -47.02
C PRO A 515 2.47 14.98 -46.14
N ASP A 516 2.78 13.71 -46.49
CA ASP A 516 2.24 12.51 -45.81
C ASP A 516 2.62 12.44 -44.30
N ASN A 517 3.72 13.08 -43.91
CA ASN A 517 4.19 13.10 -42.54
C ASN A 517 3.65 14.29 -41.72
N VAL A 518 2.70 15.07 -42.26
CA VAL A 518 2.11 16.25 -41.56
C VAL A 518 0.61 16.11 -41.47
N VAL A 519 0.08 16.29 -40.25
CA VAL A 519 -1.35 16.39 -39.97
C VAL A 519 -1.66 17.76 -39.40
N VAL A 520 -2.65 18.47 -39.99
CA VAL A 520 -3.09 19.78 -39.49
C VAL A 520 -4.51 19.68 -38.97
N LYS A 521 -4.74 20.17 -37.76
CA LYS A 521 -6.02 20.18 -37.04
C LYS A 521 -6.41 21.58 -36.61
N LYS A 522 -7.72 21.86 -36.63
CA LYS A 522 -8.27 23.18 -36.31
C LYS A 522 -8.77 23.28 -34.88
N ILE A 523 -8.34 24.32 -34.16
CA ILE A 523 -8.84 24.68 -32.83
C ILE A 523 -10.06 25.60 -32.99
N PRO A 524 -11.18 25.40 -32.25
CA PRO A 524 -11.47 24.28 -31.34
C PRO A 524 -12.10 23.05 -32.03
N LYS A 525 -12.40 23.13 -33.33
CA LYS A 525 -13.23 22.17 -34.05
C LYS A 525 -12.78 20.71 -33.86
N ASP A 526 -11.49 20.43 -34.13
CA ASP A 526 -10.96 19.06 -34.10
C ASP A 526 -10.60 18.61 -32.67
N LEU A 527 -10.79 19.46 -31.66
CA LEU A 527 -10.76 19.09 -30.25
C LEU A 527 -12.13 18.65 -29.73
N LEU A 528 -13.22 19.04 -30.41
CA LEU A 528 -14.59 18.71 -29.98
C LEU A 528 -14.82 17.20 -29.94
N ASP A 529 -14.33 16.47 -30.96
CA ASP A 529 -14.48 15.02 -31.04
C ASP A 529 -13.69 14.28 -29.94
N LYS A 530 -12.69 14.93 -29.37
CA LYS A 530 -11.87 14.43 -28.26
C LYS A 530 -12.29 14.95 -26.89
N CYS A 531 -13.22 15.88 -26.85
CA CYS A 531 -13.71 16.55 -25.65
C CYS A 531 -15.23 16.38 -25.51
N THR A 532 -15.81 15.29 -25.99
CA THR A 532 -17.21 14.90 -25.73
C THR A 532 -17.34 14.32 -24.31
N PHE A 533 -16.84 15.06 -23.32
CA PHE A 533 -16.94 14.68 -21.92
C PHE A 533 -18.32 15.06 -21.39
N GLU A 534 -18.96 14.16 -20.66
CA GLU A 534 -20.14 14.51 -19.90
C GLU A 534 -19.74 15.54 -18.85
N SER A 535 -20.47 16.66 -18.83
CA SER A 535 -20.34 17.69 -17.82
C SER A 535 -20.46 17.08 -16.43
N GLU A 536 -19.61 17.56 -15.52
CA GLU A 536 -19.55 17.27 -14.09
C GLU A 536 -20.91 16.84 -13.53
N VAL A 537 -20.97 15.65 -12.94
CA VAL A 537 -22.07 15.25 -12.09
C VAL A 537 -22.04 16.23 -10.91
N LYS A 538 -23.04 17.13 -10.86
CA LYS A 538 -23.27 17.99 -9.71
C LYS A 538 -23.63 17.17 -8.49
#